data_424363a0410351613aff8aa260ee89f8
#
_entry.id   424363a0410351613aff8aa260ee89f8
#
_cell.length_a   1.000
_cell.length_b   1.000
_cell.length_c   1.000
_cell.angle_alpha   90.00
_cell.angle_beta   90.00
_cell.angle_gamma   90.00
#
_symmetry.space_group_name_H-M   'P 1'
#
loop_
_entity.id
_entity.type
_entity.pdbx_description
1 polymer ?
#
loop_
_entity_poly.entity_id
_entity_poly.type
_entity_poly.pdbx_seq_one_letter_code
_entity_poly.pdbx_strand_id
1 'polypeptide(L)'
;MNLKRSKSLEAILPLLVLFSLLPATPLRAGGLERQDVIFKVFQFPPNMIPRIDGSADDWNMVPDSYAIGMDQLEDDELPGQPSATRDPKNLDVKVKVGWVKGLNRLYFLYQAYDNYWDFSHPDLHNDIFEVVVDGDVSGGPLIDIYHRDVWDQQSVGDMSQLDPRITSSDAYFATQGAQAQNYHIFTPSEGKDWAMDWGCAQYTKELPYANHAQSYNFRPGQSGNYTLEFYITPFDYAGCEGPERAVESVLTENKIIGLGWAVLDYDDVNSNKHTFWTLSHKHTFFGNSSQLVAFRLMPLEPQFRKPIDAHFSFNVTDVDKRIVAFKDESDGATAWKWDFGDGNTSTEQNPVHQYANKPGKEGIYTVILNVTGPAGTSRFARVWDVHVKGKP
;
A
#
# COMPACT_ATOMS: atom_id res chain seq x y z
N MET A 1 76.35 36.66 4.86
CA MET A 1 75.98 35.65 3.87
C MET A 1 74.46 35.47 3.98
N ASN A 2 73.73 36.24 3.14
CA ASN A 2 72.29 36.41 3.21
C ASN A 2 71.65 35.46 2.24
N LEU A 3 70.84 34.53 2.74
CA LEU A 3 69.96 33.66 1.93
C LEU A 3 68.52 34.25 1.87
N LYS A 4 68.19 34.75 0.69
CA LYS A 4 66.81 35.18 0.36
C LYS A 4 65.85 33.96 0.29
N ARG A 5 64.78 33.97 1.05
CA ARG A 5 63.61 33.05 0.88
C ARG A 5 62.74 33.61 -0.23
N SER A 6 62.56 32.86 -1.29
CA SER A 6 61.55 33.05 -2.32
C SER A 6 60.16 32.57 -1.81
N LYS A 7 59.15 33.44 -1.89
CA LYS A 7 57.77 33.09 -1.67
C LYS A 7 57.15 32.58 -2.99
N SER A 8 56.83 31.36 -3.09
CA SER A 8 56.00 30.84 -4.18
C SER A 8 54.53 31.16 -3.89
N LEU A 9 53.88 31.91 -4.80
CA LEU A 9 52.44 32.10 -4.84
C LEU A 9 51.81 30.80 -5.39
N GLU A 10 51.09 30.07 -4.56
CA GLU A 10 50.20 29.01 -5.05
C GLU A 10 48.89 29.63 -5.52
N ALA A 11 48.62 29.49 -6.80
CA ALA A 11 47.35 29.87 -7.41
C ALA A 11 46.29 28.81 -7.08
N ILE A 12 45.30 29.20 -6.30
CA ILE A 12 44.11 28.36 -6.07
C ILE A 12 43.22 28.45 -7.30
N LEU A 13 43.16 27.36 -8.06
CA LEU A 13 42.23 27.18 -9.17
C LEU A 13 40.85 26.80 -8.60
N PRO A 14 39.72 27.48 -8.92
CA PRO A 14 38.42 27.07 -8.48
C PRO A 14 38.01 25.82 -9.25
N LEU A 15 37.75 24.75 -8.52
CA LEU A 15 37.17 23.49 -9.03
C LEU A 15 35.71 23.76 -9.44
N LEU A 16 35.47 23.94 -10.74
CA LEU A 16 34.13 23.99 -11.30
C LEU A 16 33.54 22.57 -11.23
N VAL A 17 32.69 22.31 -10.27
CA VAL A 17 31.87 21.07 -10.22
C VAL A 17 30.77 21.19 -11.28
N LEU A 18 31.00 20.60 -12.43
CA LEU A 18 29.96 20.39 -13.44
C LEU A 18 28.97 19.35 -12.89
N PHE A 19 27.80 19.78 -12.40
CA PHE A 19 26.68 18.90 -12.23
C PHE A 19 26.19 18.47 -13.61
N SER A 20 26.61 17.31 -14.08
CA SER A 20 26.02 16.66 -15.22
C SER A 20 24.60 16.24 -14.80
N LEU A 21 23.58 16.88 -15.35
CA LEU A 21 22.22 16.38 -15.39
C LEU A 21 22.23 15.04 -16.16
N LEU A 22 22.45 13.96 -15.45
CA LEU A 22 22.16 12.63 -15.98
C LEU A 22 20.65 12.59 -16.22
N PRO A 23 20.18 12.20 -17.42
CA PRO A 23 18.76 11.96 -17.62
C PRO A 23 18.33 10.91 -16.59
N ALA A 24 17.25 11.21 -15.86
CA ALA A 24 16.63 10.25 -14.98
C ALA A 24 16.29 9.01 -15.84
N THR A 25 17.06 7.95 -15.67
CA THR A 25 16.67 6.65 -16.22
C THR A 25 15.28 6.34 -15.66
N PRO A 26 14.30 5.96 -16.51
CA PRO A 26 13.02 5.51 -15.98
C PRO A 26 13.32 4.40 -14.97
N LEU A 27 12.80 4.54 -13.74
CA LEU A 27 12.80 3.46 -12.77
C LEU A 27 12.11 2.28 -13.48
N ARG A 28 12.88 1.31 -13.92
CA ARG A 28 12.32 0.01 -14.28
C ARG A 28 11.80 -0.57 -12.97
N ALA A 29 10.54 -0.90 -12.93
CA ALA A 29 9.96 -1.75 -11.90
C ALA A 29 10.61 -3.13 -12.06
N GLY A 30 11.86 -3.26 -11.62
CA GLY A 30 12.63 -4.48 -11.73
C GLY A 30 11.98 -5.54 -10.86
N GLY A 31 11.45 -6.58 -11.47
CA GLY A 31 10.87 -7.71 -10.78
C GLY A 31 9.35 -7.82 -10.82
N LEU A 32 8.60 -6.85 -11.33
CA LEU A 32 7.16 -6.95 -11.52
C LEU A 32 6.80 -7.45 -12.93
N GLU A 33 5.65 -8.11 -13.05
CA GLU A 33 5.12 -8.58 -14.34
C GLU A 33 4.59 -7.43 -15.20
N ARG A 34 4.33 -7.69 -16.48
CA ARG A 34 3.79 -6.72 -17.45
C ARG A 34 4.58 -5.39 -17.44
N GLN A 35 5.89 -5.48 -17.60
CA GLN A 35 6.84 -4.36 -17.44
C GLN A 35 6.54 -3.13 -18.32
N ASP A 36 5.76 -3.29 -19.38
CA ASP A 36 5.35 -2.21 -20.28
C ASP A 36 4.10 -1.46 -19.78
N VAL A 37 3.48 -1.91 -18.68
CA VAL A 37 2.24 -1.35 -18.13
C VAL A 37 2.48 -0.84 -16.71
N ILE A 38 2.06 0.38 -16.44
CA ILE A 38 1.99 0.94 -15.09
C ILE A 38 0.57 1.44 -14.89
N PHE A 39 -0.19 0.77 -14.03
CA PHE A 39 -1.53 1.20 -13.66
C PHE A 39 -1.47 2.41 -12.73
N LYS A 40 -2.57 3.15 -12.65
CA LYS A 40 -2.67 4.38 -11.88
C LYS A 40 -3.56 4.18 -10.67
N VAL A 41 -3.12 4.67 -9.51
CA VAL A 41 -3.91 4.77 -8.29
C VAL A 41 -4.32 6.23 -8.11
N PHE A 42 -5.62 6.50 -8.05
CA PHE A 42 -6.15 7.86 -7.94
C PHE A 42 -5.87 8.45 -6.55
N GLN A 43 -5.42 9.69 -6.49
CA GLN A 43 -5.31 10.40 -5.20
C GLN A 43 -6.60 11.12 -4.87
N PHE A 44 -7.27 10.72 -3.79
CA PHE A 44 -8.41 11.45 -3.25
C PHE A 44 -7.95 12.71 -2.51
N PRO A 45 -8.66 13.84 -2.67
CA PRO A 45 -8.47 14.99 -1.79
C PRO A 45 -8.73 14.62 -0.31
N PRO A 46 -7.99 15.15 0.66
CA PRO A 46 -8.14 14.79 2.09
C PRO A 46 -9.54 15.02 2.67
N ASN A 47 -10.33 15.88 2.06
CA ASN A 47 -11.70 16.18 2.46
C ASN A 47 -12.79 15.46 1.63
N MET A 48 -12.37 14.54 0.75
CA MET A 48 -13.25 13.79 -0.15
C MET A 48 -12.86 12.30 -0.18
N ILE A 49 -12.52 11.77 1.00
CA ILE A 49 -12.19 10.36 1.17
C ILE A 49 -13.46 9.52 1.01
N PRO A 50 -13.44 8.43 0.23
CA PRO A 50 -14.62 7.59 0.05
C PRO A 50 -15.07 7.01 1.40
N ARG A 51 -16.36 6.97 1.61
CA ARG A 51 -16.97 6.23 2.70
C ARG A 51 -17.04 4.76 2.30
N ILE A 52 -16.80 3.92 3.25
CA ILE A 52 -16.95 2.48 3.01
C ILE A 52 -18.40 2.12 3.39
N ASP A 53 -19.32 2.30 2.45
CA ASP A 53 -20.77 2.11 2.66
C ASP A 53 -21.44 1.22 1.59
N GLY A 54 -20.66 0.71 0.63
CA GLY A 54 -21.14 -0.15 -0.45
C GLY A 54 -21.78 0.61 -1.61
N SER A 55 -21.64 1.96 -1.65
CA SER A 55 -22.07 2.80 -2.76
C SER A 55 -20.88 3.26 -3.60
N ALA A 56 -21.03 3.30 -4.91
CA ALA A 56 -20.02 3.83 -5.82
C ALA A 56 -20.07 5.37 -5.95
N ASP A 57 -20.96 6.05 -5.22
CA ASP A 57 -21.23 7.48 -5.44
C ASP A 57 -20.01 8.37 -5.17
N ASP A 58 -19.24 8.06 -4.14
CA ASP A 58 -18.01 8.78 -3.80
C ASP A 58 -16.90 8.62 -4.85
N TRP A 59 -17.01 7.61 -5.71
CA TRP A 59 -16.06 7.32 -6.77
C TRP A 59 -16.39 7.99 -8.11
N ASN A 60 -17.51 8.73 -8.20
CA ASN A 60 -17.89 9.46 -9.41
C ASN A 60 -16.87 10.54 -9.80
N MET A 61 -16.05 10.99 -8.86
CA MET A 61 -14.94 11.92 -9.12
C MET A 61 -13.73 11.26 -9.78
N VAL A 62 -13.60 9.93 -9.69
CA VAL A 62 -12.48 9.17 -10.25
C VAL A 62 -12.71 8.93 -11.74
N PRO A 63 -11.88 9.48 -12.62
CA PRO A 63 -12.06 9.34 -14.08
C PRO A 63 -12.04 7.86 -14.51
N ASP A 64 -12.75 7.55 -15.59
CA ASP A 64 -12.76 6.18 -16.13
C ASP A 64 -11.39 5.70 -16.63
N SER A 65 -10.46 6.62 -16.88
CA SER A 65 -9.07 6.27 -17.22
C SER A 65 -8.29 5.62 -16.07
N TYR A 66 -8.87 5.55 -14.88
CA TYR A 66 -8.35 4.81 -13.72
C TYR A 66 -9.05 3.46 -13.54
N ALA A 67 -10.10 3.20 -14.29
CA ALA A 67 -10.82 1.94 -14.20
C ALA A 67 -10.05 0.84 -14.97
N ILE A 68 -9.95 -0.32 -14.34
CA ILE A 68 -9.32 -1.51 -14.88
C ILE A 68 -10.41 -2.56 -15.04
N GLY A 69 -10.70 -2.94 -16.28
CA GLY A 69 -11.77 -3.87 -16.62
C GLY A 69 -11.27 -5.25 -17.02
N MET A 70 -12.21 -6.09 -17.43
CA MET A 70 -11.93 -7.45 -17.91
C MET A 70 -10.96 -7.49 -19.09
N ASP A 71 -10.86 -6.41 -19.89
CA ASP A 71 -9.91 -6.31 -21.00
C ASP A 71 -8.44 -6.40 -20.54
N GLN A 72 -8.16 -6.14 -19.26
CA GLN A 72 -6.85 -6.22 -18.65
C GLN A 72 -6.54 -7.56 -17.97
N LEU A 73 -7.54 -8.44 -17.82
CA LEU A 73 -7.41 -9.71 -17.13
C LEU A 73 -7.24 -10.86 -18.15
N GLU A 74 -6.53 -11.90 -17.77
CA GLU A 74 -6.47 -13.16 -18.49
C GLU A 74 -6.84 -14.32 -17.58
N ASP A 75 -7.61 -15.27 -18.11
CA ASP A 75 -7.87 -16.51 -17.41
C ASP A 75 -6.61 -17.37 -17.40
N ASP A 76 -6.15 -17.70 -16.23
CA ASP A 76 -4.92 -18.47 -15.98
C ASP A 76 -5.16 -19.69 -15.07
N GLU A 77 -6.40 -20.19 -15.04
CA GLU A 77 -6.78 -21.36 -14.25
C GLU A 77 -5.95 -22.60 -14.63
N LEU A 78 -5.69 -22.77 -15.90
CA LEU A 78 -4.85 -23.84 -16.43
C LEU A 78 -3.59 -23.29 -17.06
N PRO A 79 -2.51 -23.08 -16.30
CA PRO A 79 -1.28 -22.49 -16.80
C PRO A 79 -0.75 -23.16 -18.06
N GLY A 80 -0.43 -22.36 -19.07
CA GLY A 80 0.04 -22.85 -20.37
C GLY A 80 -1.07 -23.29 -21.34
N GLN A 81 -2.32 -23.15 -20.97
CA GLN A 81 -3.48 -23.28 -21.86
C GLN A 81 -3.91 -21.89 -22.37
N PRO A 82 -4.63 -21.82 -23.50
CA PRO A 82 -5.25 -20.58 -23.91
C PRO A 82 -6.23 -20.08 -22.85
N SER A 83 -6.17 -18.78 -22.57
CA SER A 83 -7.13 -18.10 -21.71
C SER A 83 -8.57 -18.29 -22.21
N ALA A 84 -9.54 -18.40 -21.30
CA ALA A 84 -10.94 -18.42 -21.65
C ALA A 84 -11.33 -17.13 -22.43
N THR A 85 -12.37 -17.24 -23.25
CA THR A 85 -12.87 -16.08 -23.98
C THR A 85 -13.69 -15.20 -23.05
N ARG A 86 -13.35 -13.91 -22.99
CA ARG A 86 -14.13 -12.93 -22.22
C ARG A 86 -15.54 -12.79 -22.82
N ASP A 87 -16.53 -12.99 -22.00
CA ASP A 87 -17.95 -12.75 -22.35
C ASP A 87 -18.58 -11.83 -21.28
N PRO A 88 -18.85 -10.56 -21.58
CA PRO A 88 -19.42 -9.63 -20.60
C PRO A 88 -20.89 -9.98 -20.21
N LYS A 89 -21.48 -10.97 -20.85
CA LYS A 89 -22.78 -11.53 -20.41
C LYS A 89 -22.61 -12.62 -19.37
N ASN A 90 -21.42 -13.22 -19.28
CA ASN A 90 -21.02 -14.13 -18.21
C ASN A 90 -20.49 -13.31 -17.04
N LEU A 91 -19.32 -12.73 -17.21
CA LEU A 91 -18.64 -11.93 -16.20
C LEU A 91 -18.17 -10.60 -16.78
N ASP A 92 -18.54 -9.50 -16.13
CA ASP A 92 -17.97 -8.16 -16.40
C ASP A 92 -17.52 -7.50 -15.10
N VAL A 93 -16.26 -7.11 -15.05
CA VAL A 93 -15.63 -6.57 -13.84
C VAL A 93 -14.95 -5.25 -14.13
N LYS A 94 -15.08 -4.34 -13.19
CA LYS A 94 -14.39 -3.06 -13.19
C LYS A 94 -13.86 -2.75 -11.79
N VAL A 95 -12.56 -2.45 -11.70
CA VAL A 95 -11.88 -2.07 -10.45
C VAL A 95 -11.32 -0.66 -10.57
N LYS A 96 -11.54 0.17 -9.56
CA LYS A 96 -10.85 1.45 -9.36
C LYS A 96 -10.07 1.37 -8.05
N VAL A 97 -8.86 1.93 -8.04
CA VAL A 97 -8.01 1.98 -6.85
C VAL A 97 -7.66 3.43 -6.54
N GLY A 98 -7.74 3.79 -5.27
CA GLY A 98 -7.44 5.13 -4.79
C GLY A 98 -6.57 5.13 -3.53
N TRP A 99 -6.01 6.28 -3.19
CA TRP A 99 -5.21 6.50 -2.00
C TRP A 99 -5.34 7.93 -1.50
N VAL A 100 -4.90 8.22 -0.29
CA VAL A 100 -4.94 9.56 0.30
C VAL A 100 -3.56 9.92 0.85
N LYS A 101 -3.04 11.08 0.47
CA LYS A 101 -1.76 11.58 0.97
C LYS A 101 -1.81 11.73 2.50
N GLY A 102 -0.84 11.16 3.20
CA GLY A 102 -0.76 11.17 4.66
C GLY A 102 -1.57 10.07 5.35
N LEU A 103 -2.26 9.22 4.59
CA LEU A 103 -2.83 7.97 5.08
C LEU A 103 -2.16 6.81 4.35
N ASN A 104 -1.79 5.77 5.08
CA ASN A 104 -1.20 4.57 4.49
C ASN A 104 -2.32 3.58 4.12
N ARG A 105 -3.27 4.01 3.29
CA ARG A 105 -4.45 3.23 2.89
C ARG A 105 -4.65 3.23 1.40
N LEU A 106 -4.94 2.06 0.87
CA LEU A 106 -5.45 1.86 -0.49
C LEU A 106 -6.95 1.58 -0.41
N TYR A 107 -7.70 2.33 -1.16
CA TYR A 107 -9.16 2.22 -1.29
C TYR A 107 -9.49 1.51 -2.60
N PHE A 108 -10.47 0.63 -2.57
CA PHE A 108 -10.90 -0.14 -3.74
C PHE A 108 -12.41 0.00 -3.95
N LEU A 109 -12.77 0.19 -5.20
CA LEU A 109 -14.12 -0.05 -5.69
C LEU A 109 -14.07 -1.18 -6.69
N TYR A 110 -14.67 -2.30 -6.34
CA TYR A 110 -14.90 -3.44 -7.21
C TYR A 110 -16.37 -3.47 -7.61
N GLN A 111 -16.65 -3.41 -8.90
CA GLN A 111 -18.00 -3.55 -9.46
C GLN A 111 -17.99 -4.72 -10.43
N ALA A 112 -18.92 -5.63 -10.27
CA ALA A 112 -19.04 -6.80 -11.12
C ALA A 112 -20.50 -7.09 -11.48
N TYR A 113 -20.69 -7.62 -12.67
CA TYR A 113 -21.87 -8.36 -13.09
C TYR A 113 -21.45 -9.78 -13.35
N ASP A 114 -22.26 -10.69 -12.90
CA ASP A 114 -22.12 -12.11 -13.19
C ASP A 114 -23.48 -12.70 -13.55
N ASN A 115 -23.48 -13.69 -14.43
CA ASN A 115 -24.68 -14.39 -14.83
C ASN A 115 -25.10 -15.45 -13.78
N TYR A 116 -24.17 -15.91 -12.94
CA TYR A 116 -24.39 -16.96 -11.95
C TYR A 116 -23.49 -16.79 -10.73
N TRP A 117 -23.95 -16.07 -9.71
CA TRP A 117 -23.18 -15.87 -8.49
C TRP A 117 -23.18 -17.11 -7.59
N ASP A 118 -22.01 -17.63 -7.27
CA ASP A 118 -21.82 -18.76 -6.36
C ASP A 118 -21.01 -18.40 -5.10
N PHE A 119 -21.70 -18.23 -4.00
CA PHE A 119 -21.13 -17.99 -2.68
C PHE A 119 -21.50 -19.08 -1.67
N SER A 120 -21.87 -20.27 -2.15
CA SER A 120 -22.45 -21.32 -1.34
C SER A 120 -21.45 -22.36 -0.83
N HIS A 121 -20.24 -22.39 -1.37
CA HIS A 121 -19.22 -23.36 -0.98
C HIS A 121 -18.68 -23.09 0.44
N PRO A 122 -18.51 -24.14 1.26
CA PRO A 122 -18.01 -23.98 2.63
C PRO A 122 -16.51 -23.70 2.73
N ASP A 123 -15.77 -23.98 1.67
CA ASP A 123 -14.32 -23.81 1.57
C ASP A 123 -13.93 -22.49 0.87
N LEU A 124 -12.78 -22.46 0.22
CA LEU A 124 -12.24 -21.30 -0.48
C LEU A 124 -12.86 -21.08 -1.87
N HIS A 125 -13.61 -22.05 -2.37
CA HIS A 125 -14.14 -22.09 -3.73
C HIS A 125 -15.47 -21.34 -3.80
N ASN A 126 -15.43 -20.09 -4.23
CA ASN A 126 -16.58 -19.21 -4.48
C ASN A 126 -16.18 -18.19 -5.55
N ASP A 127 -17.15 -17.39 -6.00
CA ASP A 127 -16.89 -16.20 -6.78
C ASP A 127 -16.25 -15.15 -5.87
N ILE A 128 -14.94 -15.07 -5.91
CA ILE A 128 -14.17 -14.22 -5.01
C ILE A 128 -13.35 -13.21 -5.77
N PHE A 129 -13.08 -12.12 -5.08
CA PHE A 129 -12.08 -11.14 -5.44
C PHE A 129 -10.86 -11.31 -4.53
N GLU A 130 -9.75 -11.73 -5.10
CA GLU A 130 -8.50 -11.92 -4.37
C GLU A 130 -7.52 -10.80 -4.70
N VAL A 131 -6.96 -10.13 -3.68
CA VAL A 131 -6.06 -8.98 -3.84
C VAL A 131 -4.74 -9.24 -3.13
N VAL A 132 -3.64 -9.04 -3.84
CA VAL A 132 -2.28 -9.09 -3.26
C VAL A 132 -1.63 -7.73 -3.38
N VAL A 133 -1.04 -7.26 -2.29
CA VAL A 133 -0.32 -5.99 -2.22
C VAL A 133 1.07 -6.17 -1.64
N ASP A 134 2.05 -5.52 -2.28
CA ASP A 134 3.44 -5.39 -1.85
C ASP A 134 3.79 -3.89 -1.92
N GLY A 135 3.79 -3.24 -0.79
CA GLY A 135 3.86 -1.79 -0.71
C GLY A 135 5.25 -1.21 -0.98
N ASP A 136 6.33 -1.97 -0.78
CA ASP A 136 7.71 -1.55 -1.01
C ASP A 136 8.37 -2.24 -2.21
N VAL A 137 7.63 -3.14 -2.88
CA VAL A 137 8.11 -3.95 -4.01
C VAL A 137 9.32 -4.80 -3.61
N SER A 138 9.30 -5.33 -2.39
CA SER A 138 10.35 -6.25 -1.92
C SER A 138 10.35 -7.57 -2.67
N GLY A 139 9.20 -7.97 -3.18
CA GLY A 139 9.04 -9.16 -4.00
C GLY A 139 9.20 -10.47 -3.21
N GLY A 140 9.22 -11.57 -3.95
CA GLY A 140 9.44 -12.89 -3.41
C GLY A 140 8.16 -13.63 -3.00
N PRO A 141 8.34 -14.87 -2.54
CA PRO A 141 7.24 -15.71 -2.11
C PRO A 141 6.60 -15.21 -0.81
N LEU A 142 5.29 -15.30 -0.71
CA LEU A 142 4.51 -14.91 0.47
C LEU A 142 3.67 -16.06 1.04
N ILE A 143 3.51 -17.18 0.33
CA ILE A 143 2.84 -18.39 0.82
C ILE A 143 3.86 -19.53 0.94
N ASP A 144 3.66 -20.45 1.88
CA ASP A 144 4.60 -21.49 2.31
C ASP A 144 5.13 -22.38 1.16
N ILE A 145 4.28 -22.73 0.21
CA ILE A 145 4.70 -23.59 -0.92
C ILE A 145 5.78 -22.94 -1.79
N TYR A 146 5.79 -21.61 -1.84
CA TYR A 146 6.78 -20.83 -2.58
C TYR A 146 7.99 -20.47 -1.73
N HIS A 147 7.85 -20.40 -0.41
CA HIS A 147 8.97 -20.24 0.50
C HIS A 147 9.96 -21.40 0.40
N ARG A 148 9.49 -22.60 0.11
CA ARG A 148 10.35 -23.78 -0.05
C ARG A 148 11.36 -23.65 -1.19
N ASP A 149 11.03 -22.86 -2.21
CA ASP A 149 11.91 -22.65 -3.37
C ASP A 149 12.97 -21.57 -3.11
N VAL A 150 12.68 -20.62 -2.22
CA VAL A 150 13.56 -19.49 -1.86
C VAL A 150 14.31 -19.75 -0.56
N TRP A 151 13.61 -20.29 0.44
CA TRP A 151 14.20 -20.77 1.65
C TRP A 151 14.66 -22.20 1.38
N ASP A 152 15.86 -22.35 0.87
CA ASP A 152 16.42 -23.68 0.76
C ASP A 152 16.33 -24.37 2.13
N GLN A 153 16.26 -25.69 2.11
CA GLN A 153 16.16 -26.49 3.33
C GLN A 153 17.28 -26.17 4.33
N GLN A 154 18.34 -25.56 3.87
CA GLN A 154 19.48 -25.15 4.66
C GLN A 154 19.17 -23.90 5.49
N SER A 155 18.58 -22.85 4.90
CA SER A 155 18.22 -21.62 5.63
C SER A 155 17.21 -21.88 6.74
N VAL A 156 16.21 -22.73 6.49
CA VAL A 156 15.25 -23.15 7.51
C VAL A 156 15.89 -24.07 8.54
N GLY A 157 16.78 -24.96 8.11
CA GLY A 157 17.60 -25.81 9.01
C GLY A 157 18.48 -24.96 9.92
N ASP A 158 19.08 -23.91 9.41
CA ASP A 158 19.91 -22.99 10.18
C ASP A 158 19.12 -22.21 11.23
N MET A 159 17.89 -21.80 10.94
CA MET A 159 17.00 -21.18 11.94
C MET A 159 16.65 -22.16 13.07
N SER A 160 16.39 -23.42 12.76
CA SER A 160 16.17 -24.48 13.76
C SER A 160 17.41 -24.79 14.59
N GLN A 161 18.61 -24.55 14.07
CA GLN A 161 19.87 -24.69 14.81
C GLN A 161 20.09 -23.51 15.76
N LEU A 162 19.63 -22.31 15.42
CA LEU A 162 19.69 -21.14 16.29
C LEU A 162 18.78 -21.28 17.52
N ASP A 163 17.62 -21.91 17.35
CA ASP A 163 16.70 -22.24 18.44
C ASP A 163 16.08 -23.65 18.20
N PRO A 164 16.56 -24.69 18.91
CA PRO A 164 16.05 -26.04 18.72
C PRO A 164 14.56 -26.23 19.07
N ARG A 165 13.90 -25.25 19.67
CA ARG A 165 12.46 -25.26 19.92
C ARG A 165 11.63 -24.92 18.70
N ILE A 166 12.23 -24.31 17.67
CA ILE A 166 11.57 -23.89 16.44
C ILE A 166 11.67 -25.02 15.42
N THR A 167 10.53 -25.47 14.92
CA THR A 167 10.47 -26.41 13.80
C THR A 167 10.58 -25.66 12.46
N SER A 168 10.93 -26.39 11.39
CA SER A 168 10.89 -25.83 10.04
C SER A 168 9.49 -25.30 9.69
N SER A 169 8.44 -25.95 10.17
CA SER A 169 7.06 -25.52 9.99
C SER A 169 6.79 -24.19 10.68
N ASP A 170 7.25 -24.02 11.94
CA ASP A 170 7.07 -22.75 12.65
C ASP A 170 7.75 -21.59 11.93
N ALA A 171 8.95 -21.82 11.39
CA ALA A 171 9.68 -20.82 10.62
C ALA A 171 8.95 -20.40 9.33
N TYR A 172 8.35 -21.35 8.62
CA TYR A 172 7.54 -21.04 7.43
C TYR A 172 6.32 -20.21 7.79
N PHE A 173 5.54 -20.63 8.78
CA PHE A 173 4.33 -19.92 9.17
C PHE A 173 4.62 -18.52 9.72
N ALA A 174 5.74 -18.33 10.40
CA ALA A 174 6.12 -17.03 10.93
C ALA A 174 6.47 -15.98 9.86
N THR A 175 6.85 -16.41 8.67
CA THR A 175 7.20 -15.51 7.56
C THR A 175 6.10 -15.39 6.49
N GLN A 176 5.08 -16.24 6.56
CA GLN A 176 4.00 -16.27 5.58
C GLN A 176 3.20 -14.96 5.61
N GLY A 177 3.11 -14.29 4.45
CA GLY A 177 2.40 -13.02 4.30
C GLY A 177 3.07 -11.81 4.96
N ALA A 178 4.27 -11.96 5.54
CA ALA A 178 4.87 -10.89 6.33
C ALA A 178 5.32 -9.68 5.49
N GLN A 179 5.88 -9.88 4.30
CA GLN A 179 6.37 -8.82 3.42
C GLN A 179 5.36 -8.36 2.36
N ALA A 180 4.31 -9.12 2.14
CA ALA A 180 3.23 -8.79 1.23
C ALA A 180 1.94 -9.44 1.76
N GLN A 181 0.80 -8.80 1.57
CA GLN A 181 -0.46 -9.27 2.12
C GLN A 181 -1.38 -9.74 1.00
N ASN A 182 -2.01 -10.91 1.19
CA ASN A 182 -2.98 -11.48 0.28
C ASN A 182 -4.35 -11.53 0.98
N TYR A 183 -5.29 -10.79 0.45
CA TYR A 183 -6.68 -10.74 0.92
C TYR A 183 -7.57 -11.57 0.01
N HIS A 184 -8.00 -12.73 0.49
CA HIS A 184 -8.98 -13.59 -0.15
C HIS A 184 -10.37 -13.19 0.35
N ILE A 185 -11.13 -12.47 -0.47
CA ILE A 185 -12.35 -11.78 -0.03
C ILE A 185 -13.57 -12.67 -0.27
N PHE A 186 -14.25 -13.08 0.82
CA PHE A 186 -15.40 -13.98 0.78
C PHE A 186 -16.75 -13.28 0.72
N THR A 187 -16.83 -12.00 1.08
CA THR A 187 -18.12 -11.32 1.09
C THR A 187 -18.74 -11.30 -0.32
N PRO A 188 -20.05 -11.58 -0.46
CA PRO A 188 -21.09 -11.65 0.56
C PRO A 188 -21.42 -13.07 1.07
N SER A 189 -20.48 -14.02 1.08
CA SER A 189 -20.71 -15.38 1.59
C SER A 189 -21.22 -15.35 3.03
N GLU A 190 -22.31 -16.05 3.29
CA GLU A 190 -22.84 -16.20 4.65
C GLU A 190 -21.96 -17.11 5.52
N GLY A 191 -21.77 -16.72 6.77
CA GLY A 191 -21.05 -17.53 7.76
C GLY A 191 -19.52 -17.52 7.65
N LYS A 192 -18.95 -16.69 6.77
CA LYS A 192 -17.53 -16.43 6.66
C LYS A 192 -17.20 -15.02 7.11
N ASP A 193 -15.94 -14.80 7.50
CA ASP A 193 -15.39 -13.43 7.60
C ASP A 193 -15.41 -12.78 6.22
N TRP A 194 -15.33 -11.45 6.19
CA TRP A 194 -15.34 -10.74 4.93
C TRP A 194 -14.13 -11.10 4.03
N ALA A 195 -13.00 -11.37 4.65
CA ALA A 195 -11.77 -11.80 3.97
C ALA A 195 -10.92 -12.68 4.88
N MET A 196 -10.00 -13.41 4.28
CA MET A 196 -8.89 -14.09 4.92
C MET A 196 -7.59 -13.44 4.46
N ASP A 197 -6.68 -13.14 5.37
CA ASP A 197 -5.29 -12.87 5.03
C ASP A 197 -4.52 -14.21 4.99
N TRP A 198 -3.89 -14.48 3.85
CA TRP A 198 -2.99 -15.63 3.69
C TRP A 198 -1.69 -15.41 4.44
N GLY A 199 -1.77 -15.31 5.73
CA GLY A 199 -0.65 -15.07 6.60
C GLY A 199 -1.02 -15.28 8.05
N CYS A 200 -0.07 -15.04 8.93
CA CYS A 200 -0.29 -15.12 10.38
C CYS A 200 -0.82 -13.80 10.96
N ALA A 201 -0.78 -12.72 10.19
CA ALA A 201 -1.11 -11.36 10.64
C ALA A 201 -2.60 -11.03 10.46
N GLN A 202 -3.50 -11.81 11.04
CA GLN A 202 -4.95 -11.65 10.86
C GLN A 202 -5.48 -10.27 11.26
N TYR A 203 -4.73 -9.46 12.00
CA TYR A 203 -5.08 -8.08 12.32
C TYR A 203 -5.08 -7.15 11.10
N THR A 204 -4.41 -7.50 10.01
CA THR A 204 -4.35 -6.68 8.78
C THR A 204 -5.70 -6.50 8.13
N LYS A 205 -6.63 -7.46 8.30
CA LYS A 205 -8.00 -7.42 7.80
C LYS A 205 -9.01 -6.78 8.76
N GLU A 206 -8.56 -6.36 9.95
CA GLU A 206 -9.39 -5.79 10.99
C GLU A 206 -9.23 -4.26 11.07
N LEU A 207 -10.20 -3.59 11.71
CA LEU A 207 -10.03 -2.17 12.04
C LEU A 207 -8.84 -1.95 12.99
N PRO A 208 -8.05 -0.92 12.79
CA PRO A 208 -8.20 0.20 11.84
C PRO A 208 -7.55 -0.03 10.47
N TYR A 209 -6.98 -1.20 10.19
CA TYR A 209 -6.14 -1.47 9.01
C TYR A 209 -6.95 -1.80 7.76
N ALA A 210 -8.13 -2.37 7.93
CA ALA A 210 -9.05 -2.64 6.84
C ALA A 210 -10.51 -2.38 7.25
N ASN A 211 -11.34 -2.13 6.27
CA ASN A 211 -12.81 -2.06 6.41
C ASN A 211 -13.45 -2.35 5.06
N HIS A 212 -14.67 -2.86 5.07
CA HIS A 212 -15.41 -3.20 3.86
C HIS A 212 -16.89 -2.89 3.98
N ALA A 213 -17.55 -2.71 2.86
CA ALA A 213 -19.01 -2.68 2.70
C ALA A 213 -19.39 -3.13 1.30
N GLN A 214 -20.55 -3.72 1.14
CA GLN A 214 -21.01 -4.20 -0.15
C GLN A 214 -22.50 -3.94 -0.37
N SER A 215 -22.87 -3.91 -1.64
CA SER A 215 -24.26 -3.97 -2.08
C SER A 215 -24.39 -4.90 -3.28
N TYR A 216 -25.50 -5.62 -3.37
CA TYR A 216 -25.78 -6.56 -4.46
C TYR A 216 -27.27 -6.74 -4.65
N ASN A 217 -27.68 -7.24 -5.84
CA ASN A 217 -29.08 -7.42 -6.21
C ASN A 217 -29.41 -8.83 -6.73
N PHE A 218 -28.63 -9.81 -6.32
CA PHE A 218 -28.80 -11.22 -6.71
C PHE A 218 -29.10 -12.12 -5.50
N ARG A 219 -29.43 -13.37 -5.77
CA ARG A 219 -29.41 -14.50 -4.83
C ARG A 219 -28.40 -15.53 -5.33
N PRO A 220 -27.86 -16.40 -4.45
CA PRO A 220 -26.98 -17.48 -4.89
C PRO A 220 -27.57 -18.26 -6.07
N GLY A 221 -26.74 -18.53 -7.09
CA GLY A 221 -27.15 -19.18 -8.34
C GLY A 221 -27.93 -18.31 -9.31
N GLN A 222 -27.95 -16.98 -9.13
CA GLN A 222 -28.64 -16.05 -10.02
C GLN A 222 -27.71 -14.95 -10.49
N SER A 223 -28.05 -14.38 -11.65
CA SER A 223 -27.35 -13.21 -12.18
C SER A 223 -27.63 -11.95 -11.39
N GLY A 224 -26.68 -11.03 -11.40
CA GLY A 224 -26.88 -9.70 -10.83
C GLY A 224 -25.60 -8.87 -10.74
N ASN A 225 -25.75 -7.69 -10.16
CA ASN A 225 -24.63 -6.76 -9.96
C ASN A 225 -24.16 -6.82 -8.50
N TYR A 226 -22.85 -6.69 -8.35
CA TYR A 226 -22.17 -6.63 -7.08
C TYR A 226 -21.29 -5.37 -7.03
N THR A 227 -21.33 -4.66 -5.92
CA THR A 227 -20.44 -3.54 -5.60
C THR A 227 -19.81 -3.83 -4.26
N LEU A 228 -18.50 -3.86 -4.24
CA LEU A 228 -17.69 -3.98 -3.03
C LEU A 228 -16.78 -2.77 -2.90
N GLU A 229 -16.88 -2.10 -1.77
CA GLU A 229 -15.93 -1.09 -1.35
C GLU A 229 -15.13 -1.59 -0.17
N PHE A 230 -13.83 -1.35 -0.18
CA PHE A 230 -12.98 -1.63 0.97
C PHE A 230 -11.74 -0.76 0.95
N TYR A 231 -11.09 -0.66 2.09
CA TYR A 231 -9.70 -0.22 2.14
C TYR A 231 -8.84 -1.25 2.87
N ILE A 232 -7.57 -1.26 2.53
CA ILE A 232 -6.52 -2.01 3.20
C ILE A 232 -5.34 -1.09 3.49
N THR A 233 -4.58 -1.40 4.53
CA THR A 233 -3.29 -0.78 4.84
C THR A 233 -2.18 -1.71 4.35
N PRO A 234 -1.39 -1.35 3.33
CA PRO A 234 -0.22 -2.13 2.94
C PRO A 234 0.85 -2.07 4.03
N PHE A 235 1.54 -3.19 4.25
CA PHE A 235 2.64 -3.28 5.18
C PHE A 235 3.92 -3.73 4.48
N ASP A 236 5.05 -3.08 4.81
CA ASP A 236 6.38 -3.55 4.46
C ASP A 236 6.78 -4.75 5.34
N TYR A 237 6.17 -4.82 6.53
CA TYR A 237 6.25 -5.99 7.42
C TYR A 237 5.00 -6.13 8.28
N ALA A 238 4.37 -7.29 8.23
CA ALA A 238 3.23 -7.67 9.06
C ALA A 238 3.41 -9.09 9.59
N GLY A 239 4.06 -9.23 10.75
CA GLY A 239 4.35 -10.53 11.35
C GLY A 239 3.28 -11.01 12.34
N CYS A 240 3.43 -12.25 12.81
CA CYS A 240 2.55 -12.87 13.81
C CYS A 240 2.65 -12.21 15.21
N GLU A 241 3.65 -11.36 15.43
CA GLU A 241 3.90 -10.73 16.73
C GLU A 241 2.88 -9.67 17.11
N GLY A 242 2.04 -9.29 16.16
CA GLY A 242 0.99 -8.29 16.36
C GLY A 242 1.31 -6.92 15.74
N PRO A 243 0.32 -6.02 15.76
CA PRO A 243 0.41 -4.74 15.07
C PRO A 243 1.48 -3.80 15.65
N GLU A 244 1.91 -4.00 16.88
CA GLU A 244 2.95 -3.17 17.53
C GLU A 244 4.33 -3.32 16.88
N ARG A 245 4.55 -4.38 16.11
CA ARG A 245 5.78 -4.66 15.38
C ARG A 245 5.63 -4.51 13.87
N ALA A 246 4.42 -4.32 13.41
CA ALA A 246 4.16 -4.12 12.00
C ALA A 246 4.76 -2.79 11.50
N VAL A 247 5.16 -2.79 10.23
CA VAL A 247 5.68 -1.60 9.54
C VAL A 247 4.76 -1.30 8.38
N GLU A 248 3.93 -0.26 8.52
CA GLU A 248 3.08 0.19 7.43
C GLU A 248 3.92 0.74 6.27
N SER A 249 3.54 0.42 5.05
CA SER A 249 4.12 1.03 3.85
C SER A 249 3.79 2.51 3.81
N VAL A 250 4.82 3.36 3.75
CA VAL A 250 4.61 4.79 3.58
C VAL A 250 4.22 5.08 2.13
N LEU A 251 3.00 5.56 1.94
CA LEU A 251 2.46 5.90 0.62
C LEU A 251 2.75 7.38 0.29
N THR A 252 3.45 7.60 -0.84
CA THR A 252 3.83 8.93 -1.31
C THR A 252 3.53 9.10 -2.80
N GLU A 253 3.39 10.34 -3.23
CA GLU A 253 3.16 10.65 -4.66
C GLU A 253 4.27 10.06 -5.54
N ASN A 254 3.87 9.49 -6.65
CA ASN A 254 4.72 8.82 -7.64
C ASN A 254 5.41 7.53 -7.16
N LYS A 255 5.18 7.08 -5.91
CA LYS A 255 5.65 5.76 -5.46
C LYS A 255 5.05 4.68 -6.36
N ILE A 256 5.86 3.69 -6.71
CA ILE A 256 5.42 2.44 -7.33
C ILE A 256 5.22 1.44 -6.22
N ILE A 257 4.10 0.72 -6.27
CA ILE A 257 3.78 -0.43 -5.43
C ILE A 257 3.51 -1.64 -6.31
N GLY A 258 3.69 -2.84 -5.79
CA GLY A 258 3.23 -4.08 -6.38
C GLY A 258 1.77 -4.31 -5.98
N LEU A 259 0.90 -4.52 -6.95
CA LEU A 259 -0.50 -4.83 -6.70
C LEU A 259 -1.00 -5.78 -7.79
N GLY A 260 -1.84 -6.71 -7.41
CA GLY A 260 -2.47 -7.63 -8.35
C GLY A 260 -3.76 -8.18 -7.76
N TRP A 261 -4.60 -8.72 -8.63
CA TRP A 261 -5.82 -9.40 -8.21
C TRP A 261 -6.21 -10.50 -9.17
N ALA A 262 -7.03 -11.40 -8.65
CA ALA A 262 -7.80 -12.35 -9.43
C ALA A 262 -9.29 -12.20 -9.16
N VAL A 263 -10.08 -12.58 -10.15
CA VAL A 263 -11.51 -12.83 -10.03
C VAL A 263 -11.73 -14.29 -10.35
N LEU A 264 -12.24 -15.02 -9.37
CA LEU A 264 -12.67 -16.40 -9.55
C LEU A 264 -14.15 -16.38 -9.93
N ASP A 265 -14.52 -17.21 -10.89
CA ASP A 265 -15.87 -17.25 -11.46
C ASP A 265 -16.30 -18.71 -11.62
N TYR A 266 -17.28 -19.11 -10.81
CA TYR A 266 -17.86 -20.45 -10.74
C TYR A 266 -19.29 -20.46 -11.28
N ASP A 267 -19.51 -21.08 -12.41
CA ASP A 267 -20.81 -21.15 -13.10
C ASP A 267 -21.67 -22.37 -12.74
N ASP A 268 -21.25 -23.20 -11.79
CA ASP A 268 -21.98 -24.41 -11.40
C ASP A 268 -21.60 -24.87 -9.99
N VAL A 269 -22.55 -24.77 -9.05
CA VAL A 269 -22.39 -25.22 -7.65
C VAL A 269 -21.97 -26.69 -7.49
N ASN A 270 -22.22 -27.54 -8.49
CA ASN A 270 -21.84 -28.96 -8.47
C ASN A 270 -20.51 -29.23 -9.16
N SER A 271 -19.84 -28.22 -9.67
CA SER A 271 -18.59 -28.31 -10.41
C SER A 271 -17.49 -27.53 -9.69
N ASN A 272 -16.28 -28.10 -9.65
CA ASN A 272 -15.09 -27.38 -9.24
C ASN A 272 -14.42 -26.67 -10.43
N LYS A 273 -15.09 -26.59 -11.57
CA LYS A 273 -14.58 -25.83 -12.71
C LYS A 273 -14.89 -24.35 -12.52
N HIS A 274 -13.88 -23.54 -12.66
CA HIS A 274 -13.96 -22.09 -12.57
C HIS A 274 -12.99 -21.48 -13.57
N THR A 275 -13.11 -20.18 -13.76
CA THR A 275 -12.06 -19.36 -14.38
C THR A 275 -11.31 -18.58 -13.32
N PHE A 276 -10.05 -18.28 -13.58
CA PHE A 276 -9.16 -17.55 -12.67
C PHE A 276 -8.57 -16.34 -13.41
N TRP A 277 -9.35 -15.25 -13.45
CA TRP A 277 -9.02 -14.05 -14.21
C TRP A 277 -8.00 -13.19 -13.47
N THR A 278 -6.74 -13.21 -13.89
CA THR A 278 -5.64 -12.52 -13.21
C THR A 278 -5.20 -11.25 -13.95
N LEU A 279 -4.89 -10.20 -13.17
CA LEU A 279 -4.33 -8.96 -13.70
C LEU A 279 -2.87 -9.12 -14.13
N SER A 280 -2.13 -9.94 -13.44
CA SER A 280 -0.70 -10.18 -13.71
C SER A 280 -0.43 -11.15 -14.86
N HIS A 281 -1.46 -11.87 -15.32
CA HIS A 281 -1.35 -12.98 -16.26
C HIS A 281 -0.43 -14.11 -15.73
N LYS A 282 -0.44 -14.30 -14.40
CA LYS A 282 0.31 -15.34 -13.69
C LYS A 282 -0.59 -15.98 -12.64
N HIS A 283 -0.84 -17.26 -12.81
CA HIS A 283 -1.67 -18.04 -11.88
C HIS A 283 -1.16 -17.96 -10.43
N THR A 284 0.14 -18.00 -10.25
CA THR A 284 0.78 -18.10 -8.94
C THR A 284 1.07 -16.76 -8.26
N PHE A 285 0.51 -15.65 -8.78
CA PHE A 285 0.69 -14.31 -8.19
C PHE A 285 0.21 -14.25 -6.73
N PHE A 286 -0.82 -15.03 -6.37
CA PHE A 286 -1.39 -15.08 -5.03
C PHE A 286 -0.37 -15.54 -3.96
N GLY A 287 0.67 -16.26 -4.38
CA GLY A 287 1.71 -16.77 -3.49
C GLY A 287 3.09 -16.17 -3.72
N ASN A 288 3.24 -15.27 -4.71
CA ASN A 288 4.54 -14.68 -5.05
C ASN A 288 4.40 -13.22 -5.51
N SER A 289 4.80 -12.31 -4.64
CA SER A 289 4.68 -10.87 -4.90
C SER A 289 5.58 -10.35 -6.03
N SER A 290 6.61 -11.09 -6.45
CA SER A 290 7.36 -10.77 -7.67
C SER A 290 6.50 -10.90 -8.95
N GLN A 291 5.34 -11.52 -8.87
CA GLN A 291 4.40 -11.68 -9.99
C GLN A 291 3.25 -10.65 -9.97
N LEU A 292 3.35 -9.63 -9.16
CA LEU A 292 2.44 -8.49 -9.17
C LEU A 292 2.76 -7.56 -10.34
N VAL A 293 1.88 -6.59 -10.58
CA VAL A 293 2.07 -5.55 -11.60
C VAL A 293 2.32 -4.19 -10.95
N ALA A 294 2.91 -3.28 -11.71
CA ALA A 294 3.27 -1.96 -11.21
C ALA A 294 2.05 -1.04 -11.13
N PHE A 295 1.84 -0.44 -9.96
CA PHE A 295 0.86 0.63 -9.75
C PHE A 295 1.56 1.88 -9.27
N ARG A 296 1.24 3.02 -9.88
CA ARG A 296 1.76 4.33 -9.48
C ARG A 296 0.74 5.08 -8.67
N LEU A 297 1.13 5.51 -7.49
CA LEU A 297 0.34 6.43 -6.67
C LEU A 297 0.37 7.81 -7.32
N MET A 298 -0.73 8.20 -7.98
CA MET A 298 -0.77 9.46 -8.72
C MET A 298 -0.84 10.65 -7.76
N PRO A 299 -0.27 11.81 -8.14
CA PRO A 299 -0.54 13.06 -7.45
C PRO A 299 -1.98 13.49 -7.69
N LEU A 300 -2.48 14.44 -6.87
CA LEU A 300 -3.81 15.04 -7.06
C LEU A 300 -4.01 15.48 -8.51
N GLU A 301 -5.16 15.15 -9.06
CA GLU A 301 -5.59 15.67 -10.36
C GLU A 301 -5.66 17.22 -10.32
N PRO A 302 -5.32 17.91 -11.42
CA PRO A 302 -5.20 19.38 -11.45
C PRO A 302 -6.42 20.13 -10.88
N GLN A 303 -7.63 19.62 -11.13
CA GLN A 303 -8.88 20.23 -10.66
C GLN A 303 -9.07 20.20 -9.14
N PHE A 304 -8.34 19.34 -8.44
CA PHE A 304 -8.39 19.22 -6.98
C PHE A 304 -7.22 19.92 -6.28
N ARG A 305 -6.23 20.40 -7.04
CA ARG A 305 -5.07 21.11 -6.48
C ARG A 305 -5.46 22.50 -6.04
N LYS A 306 -5.12 22.82 -4.80
CA LYS A 306 -5.18 24.21 -4.33
C LYS A 306 -3.88 24.92 -4.70
N PRO A 307 -3.94 26.23 -4.98
CA PRO A 307 -2.74 27.03 -5.27
C PRO A 307 -1.75 27.06 -4.09
N ILE A 308 -2.26 26.86 -2.87
CA ILE A 308 -1.49 26.64 -1.66
C ILE A 308 -2.23 25.64 -0.79
N ASP A 309 -1.55 24.59 -0.36
CA ASP A 309 -2.12 23.56 0.53
C ASP A 309 -1.06 23.10 1.53
N ALA A 310 -1.36 23.24 2.83
CA ALA A 310 -0.49 22.78 3.90
C ALA A 310 -0.64 21.27 4.07
N HIS A 311 0.49 20.56 4.11
CA HIS A 311 0.53 19.14 4.42
C HIS A 311 1.88 18.73 5.01
N PHE A 312 1.91 17.70 5.85
CA PHE A 312 3.17 17.16 6.37
C PHE A 312 3.04 15.69 6.79
N SER A 313 4.17 15.02 6.80
CA SER A 313 4.39 13.74 7.45
C SER A 313 5.40 13.87 8.60
N PHE A 314 5.49 12.85 9.43
CA PHE A 314 6.49 12.79 10.50
C PHE A 314 6.97 11.36 10.73
N ASN A 315 8.15 11.25 11.34
CA ASN A 315 8.71 9.99 11.78
C ASN A 315 9.34 10.17 13.16
N VAL A 316 9.09 9.23 14.08
CA VAL A 316 9.78 9.17 15.37
C VAL A 316 11.16 8.56 15.14
N THR A 317 12.20 9.38 15.14
CA THR A 317 13.58 8.96 14.82
C THR A 317 14.34 8.42 16.02
N ASP A 318 13.94 8.78 17.23
CA ASP A 318 14.50 8.25 18.48
C ASP A 318 13.40 8.20 19.55
N VAL A 319 12.87 7.01 19.77
CA VAL A 319 11.77 6.78 20.74
C VAL A 319 12.22 7.11 22.16
N ASP A 320 13.45 6.75 22.53
CA ASP A 320 13.99 6.96 23.88
C ASP A 320 14.23 8.43 24.19
N LYS A 321 14.68 9.18 23.21
CA LYS A 321 14.91 10.62 23.36
C LYS A 321 13.69 11.44 22.97
N ARG A 322 12.63 10.79 22.47
CA ARG A 322 11.38 11.44 22.01
C ARG A 322 11.64 12.47 20.91
N ILE A 323 12.49 12.08 19.96
CA ILE A 323 12.84 12.93 18.81
C ILE A 323 11.94 12.55 17.63
N VAL A 324 11.27 13.55 17.08
CA VAL A 324 10.39 13.43 15.93
C VAL A 324 10.90 14.35 14.81
N ALA A 325 11.12 13.79 13.65
CA ALA A 325 11.42 14.53 12.43
C ALA A 325 10.13 14.79 11.66
N PHE A 326 9.88 16.04 11.32
CA PHE A 326 8.75 16.47 10.51
C PHE A 326 9.22 16.80 9.10
N LYS A 327 8.43 16.41 8.11
CA LYS A 327 8.68 16.67 6.71
C LYS A 327 7.53 17.47 6.12
N ASP A 328 7.84 18.65 5.60
CA ASP A 328 6.91 19.46 4.82
C ASP A 328 6.55 18.76 3.51
N GLU A 329 5.27 18.69 3.22
CA GLU A 329 4.70 18.14 1.99
C GLU A 329 3.66 19.10 1.39
N SER A 330 3.79 20.37 1.73
CA SER A 330 2.88 21.44 1.29
C SER A 330 3.13 21.84 -0.15
N ASP A 331 2.05 22.19 -0.86
CA ASP A 331 2.11 22.79 -2.19
C ASP A 331 2.09 24.32 -2.08
N GLY A 332 2.89 25.00 -2.91
CA GLY A 332 2.90 26.47 -3.04
C GLY A 332 3.44 27.23 -1.83
N ALA A 333 4.00 26.56 -0.84
CA ALA A 333 4.54 27.15 0.37
C ALA A 333 5.93 27.78 0.14
N THR A 334 6.16 28.96 0.72
CA THR A 334 7.48 29.62 0.78
C THR A 334 7.91 29.97 2.20
N ALA A 335 6.98 29.83 3.18
CA ALA A 335 7.29 30.03 4.58
C ALA A 335 6.42 29.08 5.43
N TRP A 336 6.97 28.65 6.55
CA TRP A 336 6.41 27.62 7.44
C TRP A 336 6.31 28.17 8.87
N LYS A 337 5.28 27.74 9.59
CA LYS A 337 5.15 27.96 11.01
C LYS A 337 4.53 26.71 11.64
N TRP A 338 5.38 25.99 12.37
CA TRP A 338 4.99 24.80 13.12
C TRP A 338 4.60 25.14 14.55
N ASP A 339 3.59 24.44 15.05
CA ASP A 339 3.24 24.36 16.46
C ASP A 339 3.23 22.86 16.82
N PHE A 340 4.12 22.45 17.71
CA PHE A 340 4.29 21.02 18.06
C PHE A 340 3.30 20.55 19.14
N GLY A 341 2.43 21.41 19.63
CA GLY A 341 1.40 21.08 20.61
C GLY A 341 1.91 20.98 22.06
N ASP A 342 3.17 21.25 22.29
CA ASP A 342 3.79 21.28 23.62
C ASP A 342 4.22 22.69 24.07
N GLY A 343 3.86 23.69 23.30
CA GLY A 343 4.21 25.09 23.47
C GLY A 343 5.45 25.55 22.70
N ASN A 344 6.14 24.64 22.02
CA ASN A 344 7.27 24.95 21.15
C ASN A 344 6.81 25.13 19.70
N THR A 345 7.56 25.93 18.95
CA THR A 345 7.28 26.24 17.54
C THR A 345 8.58 26.20 16.71
N SER A 346 8.45 26.07 15.38
CA SER A 346 9.56 26.22 14.42
C SER A 346 9.11 26.95 13.17
N THR A 347 10.06 27.56 12.46
CA THR A 347 9.87 28.13 11.11
C THR A 347 10.71 27.41 10.05
N GLU A 348 11.42 26.38 10.41
CA GLU A 348 12.16 25.54 9.46
C GLU A 348 11.18 24.76 8.56
N GLN A 349 11.58 24.49 7.34
CA GLN A 349 10.76 23.69 6.43
C GLN A 349 10.57 22.26 6.94
N ASN A 350 11.64 21.62 7.38
CA ASN A 350 11.64 20.23 7.87
C ASN A 350 12.28 20.16 9.27
N PRO A 351 11.55 20.57 10.32
CA PRO A 351 12.11 20.63 11.66
C PRO A 351 12.27 19.26 12.29
N VAL A 352 13.25 19.16 13.19
CA VAL A 352 13.38 18.03 14.12
C VAL A 352 13.07 18.56 15.52
N HIS A 353 12.10 17.96 16.19
CA HIS A 353 11.65 18.39 17.51
C HIS A 353 11.83 17.28 18.57
N GLN A 354 12.34 17.67 19.74
CA GLN A 354 12.45 16.80 20.89
C GLN A 354 11.40 17.17 21.94
N TYR A 355 10.48 16.26 22.17
CA TYR A 355 9.45 16.43 23.21
C TYR A 355 10.01 16.19 24.62
N ALA A 356 9.55 16.97 25.58
CA ALA A 356 9.95 16.80 26.98
C ALA A 356 9.51 15.44 27.54
N ASN A 357 10.33 14.85 28.42
CA ASN A 357 9.96 13.64 29.14
C ASN A 357 8.88 13.96 30.18
N LYS A 358 7.80 13.17 30.16
CA LYS A 358 6.75 13.17 31.20
C LYS A 358 6.77 11.77 31.82
N PRO A 359 7.54 11.54 32.93
CA PRO A 359 7.67 10.23 33.53
C PRO A 359 6.32 9.57 33.80
N GLY A 360 6.19 8.29 33.41
CA GLY A 360 4.97 7.51 33.60
C GLY A 360 3.77 7.95 32.75
N LYS A 361 3.95 8.89 31.80
CA LYS A 361 2.88 9.36 30.92
C LYS A 361 3.31 9.31 29.45
N GLU A 362 2.41 8.86 28.61
CA GLU A 362 2.51 9.02 27.17
C GLU A 362 2.20 10.45 26.78
N GLY A 363 3.00 11.01 25.87
CA GLY A 363 2.71 12.33 25.28
C GLY A 363 1.95 12.17 23.99
N ILE A 364 0.75 12.73 23.93
CA ILE A 364 -0.07 12.77 22.72
C ILE A 364 -0.21 14.22 22.31
N TYR A 365 0.21 14.55 21.09
CA TYR A 365 0.29 15.93 20.65
C TYR A 365 -0.50 16.16 19.37
N THR A 366 -1.13 17.33 19.29
CA THR A 366 -1.68 17.88 18.04
C THR A 366 -0.63 18.79 17.44
N VAL A 367 -0.13 18.44 16.27
CA VAL A 367 0.85 19.24 15.55
C VAL A 367 0.14 20.02 14.44
N ILE A 368 0.44 21.31 14.36
CA ILE A 368 -0.17 22.22 13.39
C ILE A 368 0.93 22.83 12.52
N LEU A 369 0.75 22.75 11.22
CA LEU A 369 1.54 23.47 10.23
C LEU A 369 0.70 24.57 9.60
N ASN A 370 1.17 25.80 9.68
CA ASN A 370 0.66 26.91 8.88
C ASN A 370 1.73 27.26 7.84
N VAL A 371 1.32 27.38 6.60
CA VAL A 371 2.21 27.78 5.50
C VAL A 371 1.71 29.05 4.84
N THR A 372 2.65 29.83 4.32
CA THR A 372 2.41 31.04 3.55
C THR A 372 3.13 30.93 2.21
N GLY A 373 2.53 31.42 1.15
CA GLY A 373 3.09 31.49 -0.19
C GLY A 373 2.44 32.59 -1.01
N PRO A 374 2.82 32.76 -2.29
CA PRO A 374 2.28 33.81 -3.16
C PRO A 374 0.76 33.78 -3.32
N ALA A 375 0.14 32.60 -3.16
CA ALA A 375 -1.28 32.39 -3.29
C ALA A 375 -2.06 32.58 -1.97
N GLY A 376 -1.39 32.92 -0.86
CA GLY A 376 -2.03 33.15 0.44
C GLY A 376 -1.47 32.26 1.55
N THR A 377 -2.34 31.74 2.39
CA THR A 377 -1.99 30.88 3.53
C THR A 377 -2.81 29.60 3.53
N SER A 378 -2.25 28.52 4.05
CA SER A 378 -2.96 27.27 4.32
C SER A 378 -2.55 26.72 5.67
N ARG A 379 -3.41 25.87 6.27
CA ARG A 379 -3.21 25.28 7.59
C ARG A 379 -3.57 23.80 7.56
N PHE A 380 -2.70 22.97 8.14
CA PHE A 380 -2.95 21.56 8.35
C PHE A 380 -2.68 21.17 9.80
N ALA A 381 -3.50 20.28 10.36
CA ALA A 381 -3.34 19.81 11.73
C ALA A 381 -3.49 18.29 11.79
N ARG A 382 -2.58 17.62 12.47
CA ARG A 382 -2.69 16.20 12.85
C ARG A 382 -3.07 16.14 14.32
N VAL A 383 -4.35 15.87 14.55
CA VAL A 383 -4.94 15.93 15.89
C VAL A 383 -4.68 14.65 16.64
N TRP A 384 -3.95 14.73 17.78
CA TRP A 384 -3.61 13.61 18.66
C TRP A 384 -2.90 12.45 17.95
N ASP A 385 -2.12 12.75 16.95
CA ASP A 385 -1.51 11.76 16.07
C ASP A 385 -0.03 11.52 16.40
N VAL A 386 0.65 12.50 16.99
CA VAL A 386 2.04 12.37 17.40
C VAL A 386 2.11 11.78 18.81
N HIS A 387 2.45 10.51 18.91
CA HIS A 387 2.61 9.78 20.17
C HIS A 387 4.08 9.62 20.51
N VAL A 388 4.47 9.99 21.73
CA VAL A 388 5.82 9.78 22.24
C VAL A 388 5.76 9.12 23.62
N LYS A 389 6.53 8.05 23.79
CA LYS A 389 6.55 7.32 25.08
C LYS A 389 7.29 8.12 26.13
N GLY A 390 6.71 8.20 27.34
CA GLY A 390 7.43 8.65 28.54
C GLY A 390 8.34 7.55 29.06
N LYS A 391 9.54 7.90 29.52
CA LYS A 391 10.35 6.94 30.28
C LYS A 391 9.73 6.72 31.65
N PRO A 392 9.88 5.52 32.25
CA PRO A 392 9.48 5.23 33.63
C PRO A 392 10.08 6.21 34.61
#